data_ab025d8262b9edcdb317670bea3c53d5
#
_entry.id   ab025d8262b9edcdb317670bea3c53d5
#
_cell.length_a   1.000
_cell.length_b   1.000
_cell.length_c   1.000
_cell.angle_alpha   90.00
_cell.angle_beta   90.00
_cell.angle_gamma   90.00
#
_symmetry.space_group_name_H-M   'P 1'
#
loop_
_entity.id
_entity.type
_entity.pdbx_description
1 polymer ?
#
loop_
_entity_poly.entity_id
_entity_poly.type
_entity_poly.pdbx_seq_one_letter_code
_entity_poly.pdbx_strand_id
1 'polypeptide(L)'
;MLALDPDTGKMKWGYQYTPNDSWDYDGMATPILVDVTIDGKPTKAAVVSNRNGYFYAIDRSDGHFIYAIPLDQGINWTSGLDPKTGKPTINVNMKPKTGGKKVEPIVPGLEGGTNWFPPAYDPDLGMIFVSVNQWGMALQAWEKKKMIYKPGDQYYAEDYQMYRMGDIIGHIKGIDIASKKVVWDFPSPLPLFAGMLVTKGGVLFTGDQRGQFLAFDAKSGKELWKFQTGSGINASPITYELDGHQYVAVLSGLGGDPSFYYSAPKGGMLWVFSVDGSIQETSKYNQEVIPAALPNYKP
;
A
#
# COMPACT_ATOMS: atom_id res chain seq x y z
N MET A 1 1.35 -3.40 -15.55
CA MET A 1 1.47 -1.98 -15.99
C MET A 1 1.43 -1.94 -17.51
N LEU A 2 0.72 -0.99 -18.11
CA LEU A 2 0.70 -0.77 -19.56
C LEU A 2 1.07 0.67 -19.86
N ALA A 3 1.89 0.90 -20.89
CA ALA A 3 2.10 2.21 -21.46
C ALA A 3 1.36 2.29 -22.80
N LEU A 4 0.45 3.25 -22.88
CA LEU A 4 -0.39 3.46 -24.04
C LEU A 4 -0.05 4.79 -24.70
N ASP A 5 -0.15 4.82 -26.01
CA ASP A 5 -0.14 6.08 -26.75
C ASP A 5 -1.46 6.82 -26.50
N PRO A 6 -1.45 8.07 -26.00
CA PRO A 6 -2.68 8.76 -25.62
C PRO A 6 -3.59 9.12 -26.78
N ASP A 7 -3.02 9.30 -27.99
CA ASP A 7 -3.79 9.70 -29.17
C ASP A 7 -4.44 8.51 -29.87
N THR A 8 -3.77 7.35 -29.84
CA THR A 8 -4.19 6.18 -30.61
C THR A 8 -4.65 5.01 -29.77
N GLY A 9 -4.40 5.02 -28.45
CA GLY A 9 -4.65 3.91 -27.54
C GLY A 9 -3.75 2.68 -27.78
N LYS A 10 -2.78 2.76 -28.69
CA LYS A 10 -1.88 1.63 -28.97
C LYS A 10 -0.94 1.39 -27.81
N MET A 11 -0.79 0.14 -27.43
CA MET A 11 0.17 -0.28 -26.42
C MET A 11 1.60 -0.12 -26.94
N LYS A 12 2.44 0.63 -26.20
CA LYS A 12 3.87 0.79 -26.48
C LYS A 12 4.67 -0.33 -25.81
N TRP A 13 4.35 -0.63 -24.55
CA TRP A 13 4.93 -1.74 -23.81
C TRP A 13 4.00 -2.18 -22.67
N GLY A 14 4.27 -3.36 -22.10
CA GLY A 14 3.57 -3.91 -20.94
C GLY A 14 4.52 -4.67 -20.03
N TYR A 15 4.27 -4.58 -18.72
CA TYR A 15 5.00 -5.33 -17.70
C TYR A 15 4.01 -6.02 -16.77
N GLN A 16 4.21 -7.32 -16.50
CA GLN A 16 3.35 -8.14 -15.65
C GLN A 16 4.10 -8.50 -14.35
N TYR A 17 3.58 -8.03 -13.22
CA TYR A 17 4.22 -8.23 -11.90
C TYR A 17 4.03 -9.66 -11.37
N THR A 18 2.81 -10.20 -11.53
CA THR A 18 2.43 -11.52 -11.01
C THR A 18 1.77 -12.32 -12.13
N PRO A 19 2.57 -12.97 -13.00
CA PRO A 19 2.02 -13.80 -14.08
C PRO A 19 1.18 -14.95 -13.54
N ASN A 20 -0.02 -15.16 -14.10
CA ASN A 20 -0.94 -16.21 -13.70
C ASN A 20 -1.24 -16.15 -12.19
N ASP A 21 -1.64 -14.97 -11.75
CA ASP A 21 -1.99 -14.67 -10.37
C ASP A 21 -3.08 -15.61 -9.85
N SER A 22 -2.88 -16.08 -8.62
CA SER A 22 -3.80 -16.96 -7.89
C SER A 22 -3.98 -16.49 -6.45
N TRP A 23 -3.61 -15.23 -6.16
CA TRP A 23 -3.55 -14.65 -4.83
C TRP A 23 -4.22 -13.29 -4.73
N ASP A 24 -4.81 -12.80 -5.82
CA ASP A 24 -5.41 -11.47 -5.93
C ASP A 24 -4.37 -10.33 -5.77
N TYR A 25 -3.17 -10.52 -6.35
CA TYR A 25 -2.10 -9.52 -6.32
C TYR A 25 -2.14 -8.57 -7.52
N ASP A 26 -3.32 -8.15 -7.92
CA ASP A 26 -3.46 -7.20 -9.02
C ASP A 26 -2.78 -5.86 -8.72
N GLY A 27 -2.18 -5.31 -9.77
CA GLY A 27 -1.41 -4.07 -9.70
C GLY A 27 -2.29 -2.84 -9.81
N MET A 28 -2.98 -2.47 -8.73
CA MET A 28 -3.88 -1.31 -8.69
C MET A 28 -3.25 -0.04 -8.14
N ALA A 29 -2.00 -0.11 -7.63
CA ALA A 29 -1.31 1.07 -7.14
C ALA A 29 -0.93 2.03 -8.28
N THR A 30 -1.06 3.32 -8.04
CA THR A 30 -0.69 4.37 -9.01
C THR A 30 0.83 4.40 -9.21
N PRO A 31 1.34 4.19 -10.44
CA PRO A 31 2.75 4.37 -10.71
C PRO A 31 3.14 5.86 -10.68
N ILE A 32 4.29 6.16 -10.08
CA ILE A 32 4.87 7.49 -10.09
C ILE A 32 5.99 7.54 -11.13
N LEU A 33 5.94 8.54 -12.00
CA LEU A 33 6.94 8.75 -13.03
C LEU A 33 8.04 9.66 -12.50
N VAL A 34 9.27 9.17 -12.47
CA VAL A 34 10.41 9.89 -11.89
C VAL A 34 11.57 9.98 -12.89
N ASP A 35 12.31 11.09 -12.81
CA ASP A 35 13.62 11.25 -13.42
C ASP A 35 14.65 11.16 -12.28
N VAL A 36 15.47 10.13 -12.28
CA VAL A 36 16.37 9.81 -11.16
C VAL A 36 17.68 9.20 -11.69
N THR A 37 18.77 9.36 -10.95
CA THR A 37 20.02 8.68 -11.26
C THR A 37 20.07 7.34 -10.53
N ILE A 38 20.15 6.23 -11.28
CA ILE A 38 20.28 4.87 -10.76
C ILE A 38 21.60 4.29 -11.26
N ASP A 39 22.44 3.77 -10.34
CA ASP A 39 23.75 3.22 -10.69
C ASP A 39 24.61 4.18 -11.55
N GLY A 40 24.55 5.49 -11.24
CA GLY A 40 25.26 6.55 -11.96
C GLY A 40 24.68 6.93 -13.33
N LYS A 41 23.53 6.39 -13.74
CA LYS A 41 22.90 6.64 -15.02
C LYS A 41 21.59 7.45 -14.84
N PRO A 42 21.40 8.56 -15.58
CA PRO A 42 20.11 9.23 -15.67
C PRO A 42 19.06 8.24 -16.20
N THR A 43 17.99 8.04 -15.43
CA THR A 43 16.97 7.02 -15.68
C THR A 43 15.58 7.63 -15.62
N LYS A 44 14.77 7.36 -16.62
CA LYS A 44 13.34 7.68 -16.64
C LYS A 44 12.55 6.49 -16.14
N ALA A 45 12.21 6.46 -14.86
CA ALA A 45 11.56 5.30 -14.26
C ALA A 45 10.06 5.54 -14.02
N ALA A 46 9.29 4.46 -14.09
CA ALA A 46 7.98 4.32 -13.48
C ALA A 46 8.16 3.44 -12.24
N VAL A 47 7.92 4.02 -11.06
CA VAL A 47 8.06 3.29 -9.79
C VAL A 47 6.69 2.98 -9.22
N VAL A 48 6.54 1.79 -8.62
CA VAL A 48 5.26 1.34 -8.08
C VAL A 48 5.47 0.36 -6.93
N SER A 49 4.71 0.53 -5.86
CA SER A 49 4.51 -0.49 -4.83
C SER A 49 3.38 -1.41 -5.26
N ASN A 50 3.55 -2.72 -5.13
CA ASN A 50 2.59 -3.69 -5.64
C ASN A 50 2.04 -4.61 -4.54
N ARG A 51 0.79 -5.07 -4.69
CA ARG A 51 0.13 -5.99 -3.75
C ARG A 51 0.94 -7.25 -3.48
N ASN A 52 1.72 -7.71 -4.44
CA ASN A 52 2.57 -8.90 -4.30
C ASN A 52 3.75 -8.72 -3.32
N GLY A 53 3.85 -7.57 -2.66
CA GLY A 53 4.83 -7.28 -1.61
C GLY A 53 6.15 -6.68 -2.09
N TYR A 54 6.26 -6.33 -3.37
CA TYR A 54 7.47 -5.71 -3.93
C TYR A 54 7.24 -4.27 -4.37
N PHE A 55 8.28 -3.46 -4.24
CA PHE A 55 8.43 -2.19 -4.94
C PHE A 55 9.22 -2.41 -6.21
N TYR A 56 8.75 -1.88 -7.33
CA TYR A 56 9.35 -2.03 -8.66
C TYR A 56 9.78 -0.69 -9.22
N ALA A 57 10.91 -0.71 -9.92
CA ALA A 57 11.33 0.34 -10.84
C ALA A 57 11.42 -0.23 -12.25
N ILE A 58 10.67 0.36 -13.18
CA ILE A 58 10.58 -0.04 -14.59
C ILE A 58 11.01 1.15 -15.43
N ASP A 59 11.81 0.96 -16.46
CA ASP A 59 12.11 2.03 -17.41
C ASP A 59 10.83 2.41 -18.17
N ARG A 60 10.42 3.68 -18.04
CA ARG A 60 9.16 4.12 -18.63
C ARG A 60 9.25 4.35 -20.15
N SER A 61 10.43 4.28 -20.74
CA SER A 61 10.62 4.44 -22.18
C SER A 61 10.27 3.19 -22.97
N ASP A 62 10.59 2.01 -22.44
CA ASP A 62 10.42 0.73 -23.13
C ASP A 62 9.88 -0.42 -22.28
N GLY A 63 9.67 -0.19 -20.98
CA GLY A 63 9.07 -1.14 -20.07
C GLY A 63 10.05 -2.21 -19.51
N HIS A 64 11.36 -2.05 -19.70
CA HIS A 64 12.28 -3.03 -19.13
C HIS A 64 12.40 -2.89 -17.62
N PHE A 65 12.63 -4.01 -16.95
CA PHE A 65 12.83 -4.09 -15.52
C PHE A 65 14.18 -3.48 -15.12
N ILE A 66 14.17 -2.58 -14.12
CA ILE A 66 15.39 -2.00 -13.57
C ILE A 66 15.77 -2.73 -12.28
N TYR A 67 14.88 -2.72 -11.28
CA TYR A 67 15.03 -3.47 -10.04
C TYR A 67 13.69 -3.63 -9.32
N ALA A 68 13.68 -4.52 -8.33
CA ALA A 68 12.62 -4.58 -7.32
C ALA A 68 13.24 -4.85 -5.95
N ILE A 69 12.56 -4.36 -4.90
CA ILE A 69 12.91 -4.63 -3.50
C ILE A 69 11.70 -5.16 -2.75
N PRO A 70 11.86 -6.12 -1.83
CA PRO A 70 10.76 -6.58 -0.99
C PRO A 70 10.35 -5.46 -0.02
N LEU A 71 9.06 -5.22 0.08
CA LEU A 71 8.44 -4.30 1.05
C LEU A 71 7.95 -5.03 2.28
N ASP A 72 7.52 -6.27 2.10
CA ASP A 72 7.00 -7.14 3.15
C ASP A 72 8.05 -8.17 3.56
N GLN A 73 8.04 -8.54 4.85
CA GLN A 73 8.87 -9.61 5.37
C GLN A 73 8.14 -10.95 5.24
N GLY A 74 8.90 -11.99 4.91
CA GLY A 74 8.34 -13.33 4.83
C GLY A 74 7.55 -13.63 3.56
N ILE A 75 7.67 -12.81 2.50
CA ILE A 75 7.09 -13.10 1.18
C ILE A 75 7.43 -14.54 0.79
N ASN A 76 6.41 -15.35 0.48
CA ASN A 76 6.61 -16.78 0.23
C ASN A 76 5.85 -17.33 -0.99
N TRP A 77 5.00 -16.52 -1.65
CA TRP A 77 4.36 -16.93 -2.90
C TRP A 77 5.36 -17.13 -4.06
N THR A 78 6.52 -16.54 -3.91
CA THR A 78 7.68 -16.68 -4.81
C THR A 78 8.94 -16.97 -3.99
N SER A 79 9.90 -17.68 -4.57
CA SER A 79 11.24 -17.83 -4.00
C SER A 79 12.19 -16.68 -4.37
N GLY A 80 11.71 -15.70 -5.14
CA GLY A 80 12.47 -14.53 -5.56
C GLY A 80 12.11 -14.08 -6.97
N LEU A 81 12.65 -12.93 -7.35
CA LEU A 81 12.52 -12.37 -8.68
C LEU A 81 13.82 -12.52 -9.46
N ASP A 82 13.71 -12.85 -10.74
CA ASP A 82 14.87 -12.85 -11.64
C ASP A 82 15.51 -11.45 -11.67
N PRO A 83 16.80 -11.29 -11.41
CA PRO A 83 17.43 -9.97 -11.25
C PRO A 83 17.52 -9.16 -12.56
N LYS A 84 17.31 -9.78 -13.73
CA LYS A 84 17.36 -9.10 -15.03
C LYS A 84 15.98 -8.74 -15.55
N THR A 85 14.98 -9.55 -15.23
CA THR A 85 13.64 -9.43 -15.83
C THR A 85 12.55 -9.12 -14.81
N GLY A 86 12.83 -9.27 -13.52
CA GLY A 86 11.87 -9.16 -12.45
C GLY A 86 10.80 -10.27 -12.45
N LYS A 87 10.94 -11.31 -13.27
CA LYS A 87 10.00 -12.43 -13.31
C LYS A 87 10.07 -13.24 -12.02
N PRO A 88 8.93 -13.52 -11.36
CA PRO A 88 8.93 -14.31 -10.15
C PRO A 88 9.17 -15.80 -10.44
N THR A 89 9.95 -16.44 -9.57
CA THR A 89 10.01 -17.90 -9.48
C THR A 89 8.90 -18.37 -8.54
N ILE A 90 7.79 -18.82 -9.10
CA ILE A 90 6.59 -19.16 -8.33
C ILE A 90 6.86 -20.32 -7.37
N ASN A 91 6.51 -20.10 -6.09
CA ASN A 91 6.48 -21.17 -5.11
C ASN A 91 5.20 -21.98 -5.28
N VAL A 92 5.30 -23.12 -5.96
CA VAL A 92 4.16 -23.98 -6.29
C VAL A 92 3.43 -24.54 -5.06
N ASN A 93 4.08 -24.56 -3.90
CA ASN A 93 3.47 -25.01 -2.64
C ASN A 93 2.53 -23.95 -2.06
N MET A 94 2.72 -22.69 -2.42
CA MET A 94 1.88 -21.56 -2.00
C MET A 94 0.78 -21.24 -3.04
N LYS A 95 0.66 -22.04 -4.10
CA LYS A 95 -0.36 -21.86 -5.12
C LYS A 95 -1.57 -22.77 -4.86
N PRO A 96 -2.78 -22.20 -4.64
CA PRO A 96 -4.01 -22.99 -4.49
C PRO A 96 -4.27 -23.85 -5.72
N LYS A 97 -4.72 -25.08 -5.51
CA LYS A 97 -5.10 -26.01 -6.57
C LYS A 97 -6.60 -26.25 -6.51
N THR A 98 -7.28 -26.21 -7.66
CA THR A 98 -8.72 -26.48 -7.80
C THR A 98 -9.12 -27.76 -7.05
N GLY A 99 -10.03 -27.62 -6.08
CA GLY A 99 -10.48 -28.74 -5.22
C GLY A 99 -9.40 -29.30 -4.29
N GLY A 100 -8.27 -28.59 -4.14
CA GLY A 100 -7.15 -29.00 -3.30
C GLY A 100 -7.35 -28.67 -1.82
N LYS A 101 -6.33 -29.00 -1.04
CA LYS A 101 -6.28 -28.62 0.38
C LYS A 101 -6.05 -27.11 0.52
N LYS A 102 -6.42 -26.59 1.68
CA LYS A 102 -6.10 -25.24 2.11
C LYS A 102 -4.57 -25.03 2.10
N VAL A 103 -4.13 -23.88 1.59
CA VAL A 103 -2.72 -23.45 1.53
C VAL A 103 -2.55 -22.27 2.47
N GLU A 104 -1.66 -22.38 3.44
CA GLU A 104 -1.38 -21.36 4.46
C GLU A 104 -0.01 -21.53 5.15
N PRO A 105 0.62 -20.48 5.71
CA PRO A 105 0.29 -19.10 5.43
C PRO A 105 0.83 -18.68 4.08
N ILE A 106 0.08 -17.87 3.33
CA ILE A 106 0.56 -17.18 2.14
C ILE A 106 0.84 -15.74 2.54
N VAL A 107 2.01 -15.21 2.19
CA VAL A 107 2.44 -13.84 2.50
C VAL A 107 2.90 -13.16 1.21
N PRO A 108 2.41 -11.93 0.92
CA PRO A 108 1.38 -11.16 1.64
C PRO A 108 0.00 -11.82 1.66
N GLY A 109 -0.88 -11.29 2.52
CA GLY A 109 -2.30 -11.68 2.50
C GLY A 109 -3.08 -11.13 1.30
N LEU A 110 -4.39 -11.37 1.25
CA LEU A 110 -5.30 -11.01 0.16
C LEU A 110 -5.24 -9.51 -0.19
N GLU A 111 -5.19 -8.63 0.81
CA GLU A 111 -5.08 -7.19 0.61
C GLU A 111 -3.68 -6.73 0.16
N GLY A 112 -2.74 -7.67 0.04
CA GLY A 112 -1.38 -7.43 -0.40
C GLY A 112 -0.48 -6.77 0.63
N GLY A 113 0.78 -6.62 0.30
CA GLY A 113 1.77 -5.85 1.07
C GLY A 113 1.52 -4.35 0.97
N THR A 114 0.91 -3.89 -0.10
CA THR A 114 0.39 -2.53 -0.34
C THR A 114 -0.83 -2.64 -1.23
N ASN A 115 -1.66 -1.58 -1.30
CA ASN A 115 -2.89 -1.62 -2.07
C ASN A 115 -3.11 -0.31 -2.85
N TRP A 116 -4.35 0.12 -3.05
CA TRP A 116 -4.73 1.29 -3.86
C TRP A 116 -4.35 2.66 -3.27
N PHE A 117 -4.05 2.74 -1.98
CA PHE A 117 -3.71 4.01 -1.32
C PHE A 117 -2.45 4.63 -1.95
N PRO A 118 -2.54 5.91 -2.40
CA PRO A 118 -1.47 6.51 -3.19
C PRO A 118 -0.19 6.74 -2.36
N PRO A 119 0.98 6.40 -2.92
CA PRO A 119 2.26 6.81 -2.36
C PRO A 119 2.51 8.31 -2.61
N ALA A 120 3.51 8.89 -1.93
CA ALA A 120 4.01 10.24 -2.21
C ALA A 120 5.48 10.20 -2.63
N TYR A 121 5.90 11.14 -3.47
CA TYR A 121 7.28 11.26 -3.95
C TYR A 121 7.84 12.66 -3.68
N ASP A 122 9.01 12.70 -3.08
CA ASP A 122 9.79 13.92 -2.88
C ASP A 122 10.96 13.93 -3.87
N PRO A 123 10.93 14.80 -4.88
CA PRO A 123 11.98 14.88 -5.89
C PRO A 123 13.30 15.45 -5.35
N ASP A 124 13.26 16.29 -4.31
CA ASP A 124 14.46 16.89 -3.72
C ASP A 124 15.24 15.85 -2.88
N LEU A 125 14.52 14.92 -2.25
CA LEU A 125 15.11 13.79 -1.53
C LEU A 125 15.37 12.57 -2.43
N GLY A 126 14.71 12.46 -3.59
CA GLY A 126 14.70 11.25 -4.42
C GLY A 126 14.01 10.05 -3.74
N MET A 127 13.09 10.35 -2.82
CA MET A 127 12.44 9.35 -1.98
C MET A 127 10.96 9.19 -2.30
N ILE A 128 10.48 7.95 -2.20
CA ILE A 128 9.05 7.62 -2.23
C ILE A 128 8.62 7.09 -0.87
N PHE A 129 7.40 7.44 -0.47
CA PHE A 129 6.80 7.04 0.80
C PHE A 129 5.59 6.17 0.54
N VAL A 130 5.53 5.02 1.22
CA VAL A 130 4.51 4.00 0.98
C VAL A 130 3.96 3.42 2.29
N SER A 131 2.65 3.15 2.33
CA SER A 131 2.06 2.31 3.36
C SER A 131 2.22 0.84 2.98
N VAL A 132 2.67 0.03 3.93
CA VAL A 132 2.85 -1.41 3.76
C VAL A 132 2.13 -2.14 4.89
N ASN A 133 1.45 -3.24 4.57
CA ASN A 133 0.75 -4.06 5.55
C ASN A 133 1.29 -5.49 5.53
N GLN A 134 1.77 -5.95 6.70
CA GLN A 134 2.32 -7.29 6.89
C GLN A 134 1.28 -8.23 7.47
N TRP A 135 0.65 -8.99 6.63
CA TRP A 135 -0.32 -10.02 6.98
C TRP A 135 -0.21 -11.23 6.06
N GLY A 136 -0.81 -12.31 6.49
CA GLY A 136 -0.88 -13.53 5.72
C GLY A 136 -2.32 -13.92 5.42
N MET A 137 -2.47 -14.94 4.60
CA MET A 137 -3.77 -15.53 4.30
C MET A 137 -3.70 -17.05 4.17
N ALA A 138 -4.86 -17.67 4.29
CA ALA A 138 -5.11 -19.00 3.78
C ALA A 138 -6.00 -18.90 2.55
N LEU A 139 -5.77 -19.75 1.57
CA LEU A 139 -6.62 -19.90 0.40
C LEU A 139 -6.98 -21.39 0.19
N GLN A 140 -8.24 -21.65 -0.20
CA GLN A 140 -8.70 -22.95 -0.64
C GLN A 140 -9.56 -22.82 -1.88
N ALA A 141 -9.00 -23.14 -3.05
CA ALA A 141 -9.72 -23.06 -4.30
C ALA A 141 -10.84 -24.11 -4.38
N TRP A 142 -12.00 -23.68 -4.85
CA TRP A 142 -13.20 -24.54 -4.94
C TRP A 142 -13.04 -25.67 -5.95
N GLU A 143 -13.80 -26.74 -5.75
CA GLU A 143 -14.01 -27.74 -6.79
C GLU A 143 -14.78 -27.12 -7.96
N LYS A 144 -14.49 -27.55 -9.19
CA LYS A 144 -15.15 -27.05 -10.41
C LYS A 144 -16.67 -27.00 -10.32
N LYS A 145 -17.30 -28.02 -9.69
CA LYS A 145 -18.76 -28.08 -9.51
C LYS A 145 -19.35 -26.95 -8.66
N LYS A 146 -18.53 -26.31 -7.80
CA LYS A 146 -18.94 -25.15 -6.99
C LYS A 146 -18.71 -23.81 -7.71
N MET A 147 -17.94 -23.80 -8.80
CA MET A 147 -17.60 -22.59 -9.56
C MET A 147 -18.73 -22.20 -10.52
N ILE A 148 -19.90 -21.88 -9.97
CA ILE A 148 -21.08 -21.49 -10.75
C ILE A 148 -21.20 -19.97 -10.65
N TYR A 149 -20.91 -19.27 -11.75
CA TYR A 149 -21.11 -17.82 -11.82
C TYR A 149 -22.61 -17.49 -11.80
N LYS A 150 -22.97 -16.54 -10.96
CA LYS A 150 -24.31 -15.93 -10.93
C LYS A 150 -24.14 -14.40 -10.98
N PRO A 151 -24.83 -13.71 -11.92
CA PRO A 151 -24.78 -12.25 -11.97
C PRO A 151 -25.21 -11.62 -10.66
N GLY A 152 -24.43 -10.66 -10.14
CA GLY A 152 -24.71 -9.97 -8.89
C GLY A 152 -24.15 -10.63 -7.62
N ASP A 153 -23.73 -11.89 -7.68
CA ASP A 153 -23.04 -12.55 -6.57
C ASP A 153 -21.54 -12.28 -6.62
N GLN A 154 -20.90 -12.24 -5.44
CA GLN A 154 -19.44 -12.25 -5.35
C GLN A 154 -18.94 -13.62 -5.84
N TYR A 155 -17.91 -13.59 -6.69
CA TYR A 155 -17.34 -14.79 -7.30
C TYR A 155 -15.81 -14.79 -7.19
N TYR A 156 -15.33 -15.36 -6.09
CA TYR A 156 -13.88 -15.51 -5.83
C TYR A 156 -13.34 -16.88 -6.29
N ALA A 157 -14.20 -17.87 -6.48
CA ALA A 157 -13.86 -19.27 -6.77
C ALA A 157 -12.98 -19.93 -5.69
N GLU A 158 -12.87 -19.32 -4.52
CA GLU A 158 -12.09 -19.82 -3.39
C GLU A 158 -12.64 -19.33 -2.04
N ASP A 159 -12.30 -20.07 -0.98
CA ASP A 159 -12.47 -19.63 0.39
C ASP A 159 -11.16 -19.01 0.86
N TYR A 160 -11.23 -17.93 1.61
CA TYR A 160 -10.04 -17.23 2.15
C TYR A 160 -10.18 -16.92 3.62
N GLN A 161 -9.05 -16.77 4.29
CA GLN A 161 -8.96 -16.28 5.66
C GLN A 161 -7.71 -15.43 5.80
N MET A 162 -7.86 -14.24 6.39
CA MET A 162 -6.73 -13.36 6.69
C MET A 162 -6.16 -13.65 8.08
N TYR A 163 -4.84 -13.46 8.24
CA TYR A 163 -4.11 -13.64 9.49
C TYR A 163 -3.21 -12.46 9.80
N ARG A 164 -3.06 -12.16 11.08
CA ARG A 164 -1.96 -11.37 11.59
C ARG A 164 -0.69 -12.23 11.58
N MET A 165 0.42 -11.67 11.08
CA MET A 165 1.73 -12.34 11.09
C MET A 165 2.62 -11.86 12.24
N GLY A 166 2.05 -11.07 13.18
CA GLY A 166 2.72 -10.51 14.34
C GLY A 166 1.91 -9.38 14.97
N ASP A 167 2.50 -8.67 15.92
CA ASP A 167 1.84 -7.57 16.63
C ASP A 167 1.86 -6.27 15.79
N ILE A 168 2.86 -6.10 14.94
CA ILE A 168 2.97 -4.98 14.01
C ILE A 168 2.46 -5.44 12.65
N ILE A 169 1.48 -4.71 12.13
CA ILE A 169 0.89 -4.99 10.81
C ILE A 169 1.24 -3.90 9.83
N GLY A 170 1.03 -2.64 10.21
CA GLY A 170 1.24 -1.49 9.32
C GLY A 170 2.66 -0.94 9.42
N HIS A 171 3.15 -0.44 8.30
CA HIS A 171 4.43 0.23 8.20
C HIS A 171 4.32 1.44 7.27
N ILE A 172 4.89 2.56 7.66
CA ILE A 172 5.18 3.66 6.74
C ILE A 172 6.65 3.56 6.38
N LYS A 173 6.96 3.39 5.11
CA LYS A 173 8.36 3.21 4.66
C LYS A 173 8.79 4.34 3.75
N GLY A 174 9.97 4.90 4.03
CA GLY A 174 10.68 5.78 3.13
C GLY A 174 11.70 4.99 2.31
N ILE A 175 11.60 5.07 0.99
CA ILE A 175 12.42 4.33 0.05
C ILE A 175 13.24 5.33 -0.76
N ASP A 176 14.54 5.23 -0.68
CA ASP A 176 15.45 5.95 -1.56
C ASP A 176 15.60 5.17 -2.88
N ILE A 177 15.14 5.81 -3.97
CA ILE A 177 15.04 5.16 -5.28
C ILE A 177 16.42 4.87 -5.88
N ALA A 178 17.37 5.78 -5.69
CA ALA A 178 18.72 5.66 -6.25
C ALA A 178 19.54 4.56 -5.57
N SER A 179 19.49 4.50 -4.25
CA SER A 179 20.18 3.47 -3.46
C SER A 179 19.43 2.13 -3.41
N LYS A 180 18.16 2.08 -3.87
CA LYS A 180 17.33 0.88 -3.90
C LYS A 180 17.07 0.31 -2.49
N LYS A 181 16.86 1.20 -1.50
CA LYS A 181 16.75 0.79 -0.09
C LYS A 181 15.56 1.44 0.60
N VAL A 182 14.93 0.70 1.50
CA VAL A 182 14.13 1.27 2.57
C VAL A 182 15.11 1.92 3.55
N VAL A 183 15.03 3.25 3.69
CA VAL A 183 15.97 4.03 4.52
C VAL A 183 15.41 4.33 5.90
N TRP A 184 14.10 4.27 6.06
CA TRP A 184 13.44 4.30 7.35
C TRP A 184 12.09 3.55 7.29
N ASP A 185 11.63 3.10 8.45
CA ASP A 185 10.40 2.33 8.65
C ASP A 185 9.75 2.75 9.96
N PHE A 186 8.49 3.20 9.90
CA PHE A 186 7.68 3.55 11.07
C PHE A 186 6.60 2.48 11.27
N PRO A 187 6.68 1.66 12.36
CA PRO A 187 5.75 0.57 12.60
C PRO A 187 4.42 1.04 13.19
N SER A 188 3.34 0.36 12.82
CA SER A 188 1.99 0.53 13.38
C SER A 188 1.39 -0.81 13.77
N PRO A 189 0.71 -0.91 14.92
CA PRO A 189 0.00 -2.15 15.30
C PRO A 189 -1.24 -2.40 14.45
N LEU A 190 -1.70 -1.40 13.68
CA LEU A 190 -2.85 -1.47 12.79
C LEU A 190 -2.42 -1.40 11.34
N PRO A 191 -3.17 -2.03 10.43
CA PRO A 191 -2.95 -1.83 9.01
C PRO A 191 -3.20 -0.37 8.63
N LEU A 192 -2.52 0.10 7.59
CA LEU A 192 -2.58 1.46 7.10
C LEU A 192 -3.22 1.48 5.71
N PHE A 193 -4.24 2.33 5.54
CA PHE A 193 -5.01 2.47 4.29
C PHE A 193 -5.07 3.89 3.78
N ALA A 194 -4.50 4.85 4.51
CA ALA A 194 -4.46 6.23 4.06
C ALA A 194 -3.41 6.42 2.95
N GLY A 195 -3.71 7.29 2.00
CA GLY A 195 -2.71 7.81 1.08
C GLY A 195 -1.76 8.78 1.77
N MET A 196 -0.72 9.17 1.06
CA MET A 196 0.33 10.03 1.57
C MET A 196 0.42 11.35 0.81
N LEU A 197 0.89 12.38 1.51
CA LEU A 197 1.21 13.69 0.94
C LEU A 197 2.57 14.11 1.48
N VAL A 198 3.50 14.47 0.60
CA VAL A 198 4.75 15.12 0.99
C VAL A 198 4.76 16.55 0.46
N THR A 199 5.21 17.49 1.29
CA THR A 199 5.35 18.90 0.91
C THR A 199 6.80 19.22 0.56
N LYS A 200 7.02 20.28 -0.22
CA LYS A 200 8.38 20.77 -0.54
C LYS A 200 9.18 21.13 0.71
N GLY A 201 8.51 21.45 1.81
CA GLY A 201 9.16 21.69 3.12
C GLY A 201 9.67 20.43 3.82
N GLY A 202 9.54 19.24 3.19
CA GLY A 202 10.03 17.98 3.75
C GLY A 202 9.14 17.40 4.84
N VAL A 203 7.85 17.75 4.86
CA VAL A 203 6.87 17.18 5.79
C VAL A 203 5.99 16.17 5.06
N LEU A 204 5.95 14.94 5.55
CA LEU A 204 5.10 13.86 5.07
C LEU A 204 3.85 13.76 5.95
N PHE A 205 2.67 13.80 5.34
CA PHE A 205 1.38 13.64 6.01
C PHE A 205 0.71 12.32 5.59
N THR A 206 0.09 11.67 6.56
CA THR A 206 -0.78 10.50 6.35
C THR A 206 -1.73 10.32 7.54
N GLY A 207 -2.57 9.31 7.53
CA GLY A 207 -3.46 9.01 8.63
C GLY A 207 -3.45 7.54 9.03
N ASP A 208 -3.97 7.26 10.20
CA ASP A 208 -4.16 5.88 10.68
C ASP A 208 -5.64 5.59 10.94
N GLN A 209 -5.90 4.36 11.28
CA GLN A 209 -7.26 3.85 11.50
C GLN A 209 -7.83 4.21 12.87
N ARG A 210 -6.99 4.71 13.78
CA ARG A 210 -7.42 5.29 15.05
C ARG A 210 -7.87 6.74 14.92
N GLY A 211 -7.74 7.29 13.69
CA GLY A 211 -8.07 8.68 13.42
C GLY A 211 -6.93 9.65 13.77
N GLN A 212 -5.72 9.14 13.94
CA GLN A 212 -4.55 9.99 14.08
C GLN A 212 -4.16 10.52 12.70
N PHE A 213 -4.21 11.83 12.51
CA PHE A 213 -3.57 12.49 11.40
C PHE A 213 -2.15 12.81 11.80
N LEU A 214 -1.18 12.32 11.02
CA LEU A 214 0.22 12.23 11.39
C LEU A 214 1.08 13.06 10.45
N ALA A 215 2.09 13.74 10.99
CA ALA A 215 3.12 14.42 10.23
C ALA A 215 4.51 13.89 10.63
N PHE A 216 5.33 13.62 9.61
CA PHE A 216 6.69 13.11 9.77
C PHE A 216 7.70 13.99 9.06
N ASP A 217 8.92 14.01 9.57
CA ASP A 217 10.07 14.44 8.80
C ASP A 217 10.30 13.44 7.67
N ALA A 218 10.15 13.88 6.43
CA ALA A 218 10.19 13.01 5.26
C ALA A 218 11.54 12.29 5.10
N LYS A 219 12.64 12.96 5.50
CA LYS A 219 13.99 12.41 5.36
C LYS A 219 14.28 11.30 6.36
N SER A 220 13.83 11.45 7.61
CA SER A 220 14.19 10.56 8.71
C SER A 220 13.08 9.63 9.18
N GLY A 221 11.82 9.89 8.81
CA GLY A 221 10.65 9.16 9.33
C GLY A 221 10.32 9.50 10.79
N LYS A 222 10.93 10.55 11.37
CA LYS A 222 10.61 10.98 12.73
C LYS A 222 9.23 11.61 12.77
N GLU A 223 8.35 11.15 13.69
CA GLU A 223 7.07 11.79 13.97
C GLU A 223 7.31 13.22 14.48
N LEU A 224 6.71 14.20 13.83
CA LEU A 224 6.79 15.61 14.17
C LEU A 224 5.55 16.11 14.90
N TRP A 225 4.38 15.62 14.48
CA TRP A 225 3.11 16.07 15.00
C TRP A 225 2.02 15.04 14.71
N LYS A 226 0.97 15.06 15.53
CA LYS A 226 -0.25 14.28 15.33
C LYS A 226 -1.48 15.01 15.84
N PHE A 227 -2.63 14.67 15.29
CA PHE A 227 -3.93 15.22 15.67
C PHE A 227 -5.02 14.14 15.61
N GLN A 228 -5.84 14.06 16.66
CA GLN A 228 -6.96 13.12 16.72
C GLN A 228 -8.18 13.70 16.01
N THR A 229 -8.59 13.06 14.91
CA THR A 229 -9.72 13.49 14.07
C THR A 229 -11.05 12.86 14.47
N GLY A 230 -11.06 11.86 15.34
CA GLY A 230 -12.27 11.21 15.86
C GLY A 230 -12.76 10.00 15.05
N SER A 231 -12.29 9.76 13.85
CA SER A 231 -12.60 8.56 13.05
C SER A 231 -11.40 8.16 12.20
N GLY A 232 -11.36 6.92 11.74
CA GLY A 232 -10.25 6.42 10.91
C GLY A 232 -10.04 7.24 9.64
N ILE A 233 -8.80 7.31 9.18
CA ILE A 233 -8.40 8.04 7.97
C ILE A 233 -7.99 7.03 6.91
N ASN A 234 -8.77 6.99 5.80
CA ASN A 234 -8.47 6.21 4.60
C ASN A 234 -8.18 7.12 3.40
N ALA A 235 -8.54 8.39 3.51
CA ALA A 235 -8.35 9.37 2.44
C ALA A 235 -6.89 9.82 2.35
N SER A 236 -6.49 10.23 1.15
CA SER A 236 -5.23 10.93 0.95
C SER A 236 -5.36 12.38 1.41
N PRO A 237 -4.39 12.91 2.17
CA PRO A 237 -4.32 14.35 2.42
C PRO A 237 -4.04 15.13 1.13
N ILE A 238 -4.48 16.38 1.11
CA ILE A 238 -4.12 17.33 0.06
C ILE A 238 -3.53 18.60 0.68
N THR A 239 -2.74 19.35 -0.07
CA THR A 239 -2.30 20.69 0.31
C THR A 239 -2.64 21.69 -0.78
N TYR A 240 -2.96 22.91 -0.37
CA TYR A 240 -3.24 24.02 -1.25
C TYR A 240 -2.84 25.34 -0.59
N GLU A 241 -2.70 26.37 -1.38
CA GLU A 241 -2.44 27.74 -0.92
C GLU A 241 -3.66 28.62 -1.24
N LEU A 242 -4.03 29.45 -0.29
CA LEU A 242 -5.05 30.49 -0.45
C LEU A 242 -4.59 31.76 0.25
N ASP A 243 -4.58 32.88 -0.48
CA ASP A 243 -4.15 34.20 0.03
C ASP A 243 -2.76 34.20 0.71
N GLY A 244 -1.82 33.42 0.16
CA GLY A 244 -0.45 33.29 0.70
C GLY A 244 -0.31 32.39 1.92
N HIS A 245 -1.40 31.72 2.36
CA HIS A 245 -1.40 30.76 3.47
C HIS A 245 -1.51 29.35 2.96
N GLN A 246 -0.65 28.46 3.45
CA GLN A 246 -0.71 27.03 3.15
C GLN A 246 -1.72 26.33 4.07
N TYR A 247 -2.53 25.48 3.45
CA TYR A 247 -3.46 24.60 4.14
C TYR A 247 -3.18 23.14 3.80
N VAL A 248 -3.47 22.27 4.77
CA VAL A 248 -3.50 20.82 4.57
C VAL A 248 -4.88 20.32 4.95
N ALA A 249 -5.51 19.55 4.07
CA ALA A 249 -6.84 19.03 4.31
C ALA A 249 -6.89 17.52 4.19
N VAL A 250 -7.72 16.88 5.04
CA VAL A 250 -7.93 15.42 5.04
C VAL A 250 -9.37 15.09 5.42
N LEU A 251 -9.92 14.06 4.78
CA LEU A 251 -11.20 13.47 5.18
C LEU A 251 -10.95 12.38 6.22
N SER A 252 -11.67 12.47 7.33
CA SER A 252 -11.73 11.46 8.38
C SER A 252 -13.10 10.81 8.36
N GLY A 253 -13.12 9.49 8.33
CA GLY A 253 -14.35 8.68 8.32
C GLY A 253 -14.01 7.25 7.96
N LEU A 254 -14.44 6.30 8.79
CA LEU A 254 -14.22 4.88 8.52
C LEU A 254 -15.31 4.33 7.62
N GLY A 255 -14.93 3.66 6.54
CA GLY A 255 -15.82 2.97 5.61
C GLY A 255 -15.05 2.12 4.61
N GLY A 256 -15.75 1.40 3.75
CA GLY A 256 -15.17 0.51 2.75
C GLY A 256 -14.46 -0.71 3.37
N ASP A 257 -13.54 -1.31 2.62
CA ASP A 257 -12.80 -2.53 3.01
C ASP A 257 -12.11 -2.44 4.36
N PRO A 258 -11.50 -1.31 4.74
CA PRO A 258 -10.90 -1.19 6.06
C PRO A 258 -11.85 -1.48 7.22
N SER A 259 -13.14 -1.21 7.07
CA SER A 259 -14.14 -1.48 8.12
C SER A 259 -14.35 -2.97 8.42
N PHE A 260 -13.89 -3.86 7.57
CA PHE A 260 -13.91 -5.30 7.83
C PHE A 260 -12.83 -5.74 8.82
N TYR A 261 -11.76 -4.98 8.96
CA TYR A 261 -10.59 -5.39 9.74
C TYR A 261 -10.50 -4.72 11.12
N TYR A 262 -11.27 -3.67 11.36
CA TYR A 262 -11.35 -3.01 12.66
C TYR A 262 -12.58 -2.12 12.77
N SER A 263 -12.92 -1.78 14.01
CA SER A 263 -14.00 -0.88 14.34
C SER A 263 -13.43 0.44 14.83
N ALA A 264 -13.93 1.54 14.27
CA ALA A 264 -13.70 2.88 14.78
C ALA A 264 -15.01 3.65 14.78
N PRO A 265 -15.14 4.77 15.50
CA PRO A 265 -16.31 5.61 15.45
C PRO A 265 -16.65 5.97 14.00
N LYS A 266 -17.91 5.76 13.62
CA LYS A 266 -18.43 6.16 12.31
C LYS A 266 -18.62 7.65 12.29
N GLY A 267 -18.34 8.28 11.16
CA GLY A 267 -18.54 9.70 10.95
C GLY A 267 -17.83 10.13 9.67
N GLY A 268 -18.07 11.34 9.22
CA GLY A 268 -17.38 11.95 8.10
C GLY A 268 -17.09 13.41 8.44
N MET A 269 -15.82 13.79 8.45
CA MET A 269 -15.35 15.13 8.73
C MET A 269 -14.27 15.52 7.75
N LEU A 270 -14.40 16.71 7.16
CA LEU A 270 -13.29 17.37 6.48
C LEU A 270 -12.54 18.21 7.50
N TRP A 271 -11.30 17.85 7.78
CA TRP A 271 -10.38 18.63 8.58
C TRP A 271 -9.50 19.48 7.68
N VAL A 272 -9.36 20.75 8.04
CA VAL A 272 -8.47 21.69 7.37
C VAL A 272 -7.54 22.31 8.41
N PHE A 273 -6.25 22.18 8.17
CA PHE A 273 -5.19 22.63 9.06
C PHE A 273 -4.41 23.78 8.44
N SER A 274 -4.03 24.74 9.26
CA SER A 274 -3.06 25.80 8.96
C SER A 274 -2.10 25.96 10.13
N VAL A 275 -0.99 26.64 9.91
CA VAL A 275 0.01 26.92 10.97
C VAL A 275 -0.62 27.67 12.13
N ASP A 276 -1.62 28.54 11.85
CA ASP A 276 -2.30 29.39 12.83
C ASP A 276 -3.63 28.78 13.31
N GLY A 277 -3.86 27.49 13.04
CA GLY A 277 -5.10 26.79 13.43
C GLY A 277 -5.27 26.72 14.94
N SER A 278 -6.50 27.01 15.41
CA SER A 278 -6.82 27.12 16.85
C SER A 278 -7.71 25.98 17.37
N ILE A 279 -8.20 25.10 16.52
CA ILE A 279 -9.08 24.00 16.95
C ILE A 279 -8.26 22.96 17.73
N GLN A 280 -8.71 22.69 18.96
CA GLN A 280 -8.11 21.66 19.81
C GLN A 280 -8.55 20.25 19.37
N GLU A 281 -7.71 19.27 19.64
CA GLU A 281 -8.05 17.86 19.47
C GLU A 281 -9.37 17.50 20.14
N THR A 282 -10.18 16.68 19.48
CA THR A 282 -11.39 16.13 20.09
C THR A 282 -11.00 14.98 21.01
N SER A 283 -10.55 15.27 22.22
CA SER A 283 -10.12 14.29 23.24
C SER A 283 -11.20 13.24 23.63
N LYS A 284 -12.46 13.47 23.21
CA LYS A 284 -13.58 12.56 23.47
C LYS A 284 -13.59 11.28 22.65
N TYR A 285 -12.70 11.12 21.66
CA TYR A 285 -12.71 9.99 20.73
C TYR A 285 -11.48 9.08 20.84
N ASN A 286 -10.79 9.08 22.00
CA ASN A 286 -9.87 8.02 22.35
C ASN A 286 -10.60 6.68 22.64
N GLN A 287 -11.59 6.34 21.83
CA GLN A 287 -12.13 5.00 21.86
C GLN A 287 -11.08 4.05 21.30
N GLU A 288 -10.81 2.99 22.03
CA GLU A 288 -9.99 1.89 21.52
C GLU A 288 -10.53 1.48 20.15
N VAL A 289 -9.73 1.67 19.12
CA VAL A 289 -9.95 1.00 17.86
C VAL A 289 -9.70 -0.47 18.13
N ILE A 290 -10.78 -1.20 18.28
CA ILE A 290 -10.69 -2.65 18.45
C ILE A 290 -10.40 -3.22 17.07
N PRO A 291 -9.22 -3.80 16.84
CA PRO A 291 -8.98 -4.55 15.61
C PRO A 291 -10.09 -5.59 15.52
N ALA A 292 -10.82 -5.65 14.42
CA ALA A 292 -11.60 -6.83 14.13
C ALA A 292 -10.62 -8.00 14.30
N ALA A 293 -10.98 -8.98 15.10
CA ALA A 293 -10.07 -10.02 15.55
C ALA A 293 -9.60 -10.88 14.38
N LEU A 294 -8.65 -10.36 13.60
CA LEU A 294 -7.88 -11.20 12.71
C LEU A 294 -7.11 -12.18 13.60
N PRO A 295 -7.33 -13.48 13.46
CA PRO A 295 -6.59 -14.45 14.23
C PRO A 295 -5.10 -14.36 13.93
N ASN A 296 -4.26 -14.47 14.95
CA ASN A 296 -2.84 -14.69 14.73
C ASN A 296 -2.65 -16.02 14.01
N TYR A 297 -1.78 -16.04 13.01
CA TYR A 297 -1.35 -17.31 12.43
C TYR A 297 -0.68 -18.15 13.53
N LYS A 298 -1.18 -19.37 13.70
CA LYS A 298 -0.57 -20.38 14.57
C LYS A 298 -0.03 -21.47 13.67
N PRO A 299 1.29 -21.68 13.62
CA PRO A 299 1.92 -22.73 12.79
C PRO A 299 1.44 -24.14 13.16
#